data_7eef0c52d4bbf005e2334f0aac33cebe
#
_entry.id   7eef0c52d4bbf005e2334f0aac33cebe
#
_cell.length_a   1.000
_cell.length_b   1.000
_cell.length_c   1.000
_cell.angle_alpha   90.00
_cell.angle_beta   90.00
_cell.angle_gamma   90.00
#
_symmetry.space_group_name_H-M   'P 1'
#
loop_
_entity.id
_entity.type
_entity.pdbx_description
1 polymer ?
#
loop_
_entity_poly.entity_id
_entity_poly.type
_entity_poly.pdbx_seq_one_letter_code
_entity_poly.pdbx_strand_id
1 'polypeptide(L)'
;LKEEIGYPWTTLPDYMFIHAGGGYAGHGTLCGALGVSSCIINMVLFDDQHSYSAVIDRLMWWYSNMEFPTERFDDISAVPKQVKDRASTPLCHTSVSKWTMAAGVEVTSKDKYERCAKVSGEVVYTV
;
A
#
# COMPACT_ATOMS: atom_id res chain seq x y z
N LEU A 1 7.86 4.88 -14.09
CA LEU A 1 9.31 5.14 -13.98
C LEU A 1 10.11 4.37 -15.03
N LYS A 2 9.96 3.03 -15.16
CA LYS A 2 10.71 2.26 -16.15
C LYS A 2 10.45 2.72 -17.59
N GLU A 3 9.20 2.88 -17.95
CA GLU A 3 8.77 3.27 -19.29
C GLU A 3 9.07 4.73 -19.61
N GLU A 4 8.82 5.64 -18.65
CA GLU A 4 8.91 7.09 -18.87
C GLU A 4 10.32 7.66 -18.64
N ILE A 5 11.08 7.09 -17.68
CA ILE A 5 12.39 7.61 -17.29
C ILE A 5 13.52 6.70 -17.79
N GLY A 6 13.34 5.40 -17.78
CA GLY A 6 14.34 4.44 -18.20
C GLY A 6 15.38 4.11 -17.12
N TYR A 7 16.67 4.23 -17.44
CA TYR A 7 17.75 3.99 -16.47
C TYR A 7 17.73 5.02 -15.32
N PRO A 8 17.97 4.63 -14.05
CA PRO A 8 18.32 3.29 -13.58
C PRO A 8 17.14 2.36 -13.32
N TRP A 9 15.90 2.81 -13.49
CA TRP A 9 14.69 2.08 -13.14
C TRP A 9 14.51 0.76 -13.90
N THR A 10 14.97 0.73 -15.15
CA THR A 10 14.93 -0.48 -15.99
C THR A 10 15.80 -1.62 -15.48
N THR A 11 16.78 -1.33 -14.62
CA THR A 11 17.67 -2.33 -14.03
C THR A 11 17.14 -2.94 -12.72
N LEU A 12 16.08 -2.35 -12.14
CA LEU A 12 15.48 -2.86 -10.90
C LEU A 12 14.59 -4.05 -11.19
N PRO A 13 14.84 -5.23 -10.60
CA PRO A 13 13.96 -6.38 -10.76
C PRO A 13 12.65 -6.17 -9.99
N ASP A 14 11.50 -6.40 -10.64
CA ASP A 14 10.18 -6.18 -10.02
C ASP A 14 9.94 -7.04 -8.78
N TYR A 15 10.53 -8.23 -8.76
CA TYR A 15 10.39 -9.16 -7.63
C TYR A 15 11.18 -8.76 -6.38
N MET A 16 12.03 -7.74 -6.43
CA MET A 16 12.83 -7.32 -5.26
C MET A 16 11.98 -6.86 -4.07
N PHE A 17 10.72 -6.50 -4.30
CA PHE A 17 9.80 -6.01 -3.28
C PHE A 17 8.79 -7.04 -2.78
N ILE A 18 8.82 -8.29 -3.26
CA ILE A 18 7.86 -9.34 -2.87
C ILE A 18 7.86 -9.57 -1.36
N HIS A 19 9.01 -9.43 -0.70
CA HIS A 19 9.14 -9.61 0.75
C HIS A 19 8.31 -8.62 1.58
N ALA A 20 7.83 -7.52 0.99
CA ALA A 20 6.97 -6.55 1.67
C ALA A 20 5.53 -7.04 1.89
N GLY A 21 5.14 -8.15 1.24
CA GLY A 21 3.82 -8.76 1.38
C GLY A 21 3.48 -9.11 2.83
N GLY A 22 2.21 -8.88 3.22
CA GLY A 22 1.71 -9.17 4.57
C GLY A 22 2.37 -8.36 5.69
N GLY A 23 2.85 -7.16 5.39
CA GLY A 23 3.58 -6.32 6.36
C GLY A 23 4.95 -6.90 6.65
N TYR A 24 5.72 -7.15 5.60
CA TYR A 24 7.05 -7.75 5.56
C TYR A 24 7.07 -9.21 6.03
N ALA A 25 7.07 -10.08 5.02
CA ALA A 25 7.09 -11.55 5.19
C ALA A 25 5.98 -12.08 6.12
N GLY A 26 4.81 -11.43 6.12
CA GLY A 26 3.68 -11.86 6.93
C GLY A 26 3.71 -11.40 8.39
N HIS A 27 4.68 -10.60 8.82
CA HIS A 27 4.82 -10.18 10.22
C HIS A 27 3.88 -9.02 10.64
N GLY A 28 3.07 -8.49 9.74
CA GLY A 28 2.06 -7.48 10.07
C GLY A 28 2.62 -6.12 10.47
N THR A 29 3.88 -5.82 10.16
CA THR A 29 4.54 -4.54 10.47
C THR A 29 4.05 -3.43 9.54
N LEU A 30 4.90 -2.59 8.98
CA LEU A 30 4.51 -1.57 8.03
C LEU A 30 3.72 -2.18 6.85
N CYS A 31 2.65 -1.53 6.39
CA CYS A 31 1.97 -1.94 5.16
C CYS A 31 2.97 -1.99 4.00
N GLY A 32 3.03 -3.14 3.30
CA GLY A 32 4.01 -3.36 2.24
C GLY A 32 3.92 -2.32 1.11
N ALA A 33 2.70 -1.93 0.75
CA ALA A 33 2.50 -0.88 -0.24
C ALA A 33 3.13 0.45 0.19
N LEU A 34 2.97 0.83 1.47
CA LEU A 34 3.59 2.05 2.01
C LEU A 34 5.11 1.95 2.05
N GLY A 35 5.65 0.82 2.51
CA GLY A 35 7.09 0.63 2.63
C GLY A 35 7.79 0.67 1.27
N VAL A 36 7.24 -0.01 0.28
CA VAL A 36 7.78 0.01 -1.09
C VAL A 36 7.66 1.42 -1.70
N SER A 37 6.51 2.07 -1.57
CA SER A 37 6.34 3.44 -2.06
C SER A 37 7.30 4.42 -1.38
N SER A 38 7.52 4.28 -0.07
CA SER A 38 8.51 5.09 0.65
C SER A 38 9.94 4.87 0.13
N CYS A 39 10.30 3.63 -0.19
CA CYS A 39 11.57 3.33 -0.82
C CYS A 39 11.72 4.03 -2.18
N ILE A 40 10.70 3.97 -3.02
CA ILE A 40 10.70 4.63 -4.33
C ILE A 40 10.78 6.16 -4.19
N ILE A 41 10.01 6.75 -3.28
CA ILE A 41 10.08 8.19 -2.97
C ILE A 41 11.51 8.58 -2.58
N ASN A 42 12.13 7.83 -1.68
CA ASN A 42 13.51 8.09 -1.28
C ASN A 42 14.50 7.95 -2.46
N MET A 43 14.32 6.98 -3.35
CA MET A 43 15.17 6.82 -4.52
C MET A 43 15.06 8.00 -5.51
N VAL A 44 13.90 8.63 -5.59
CA VAL A 44 13.68 9.81 -6.44
C VAL A 44 14.23 11.09 -5.81
N LEU A 45 14.09 11.22 -4.50
CA LEU A 45 14.40 12.44 -3.74
C LEU A 45 15.62 12.27 -2.81
N PHE A 46 16.53 11.34 -3.10
CA PHE A 46 17.60 10.91 -2.20
C PHE A 46 18.56 12.03 -1.77
N ASP A 47 18.72 13.05 -2.59
CA ASP A 47 19.61 14.19 -2.37
C ASP A 47 18.95 15.32 -1.56
N ASP A 48 17.66 15.22 -1.27
CA ASP A 48 16.91 16.18 -0.46
C ASP A 48 16.18 15.51 0.70
N GLN A 49 16.87 15.38 1.83
CA GLN A 49 16.33 14.72 3.02
C GLN A 49 15.02 15.33 3.53
N HIS A 50 14.85 16.64 3.41
CA HIS A 50 13.63 17.30 3.85
C HIS A 50 12.46 16.96 2.93
N SER A 51 12.69 16.92 1.62
CA SER A 51 11.66 16.61 0.64
C SER A 51 11.15 15.17 0.76
N TYR A 52 12.02 14.16 0.78
CA TYR A 52 11.54 12.78 0.86
C TYR A 52 10.84 12.50 2.20
N SER A 53 11.35 13.05 3.30
CA SER A 53 10.76 12.88 4.62
C SER A 53 9.34 13.48 4.69
N ALA A 54 9.17 14.69 4.18
CA ALA A 54 7.86 15.36 4.13
C ALA A 54 6.85 14.60 3.26
N VAL A 55 7.29 14.08 2.11
CA VAL A 55 6.42 13.30 1.21
C VAL A 55 6.00 11.98 1.86
N ILE A 56 6.93 11.27 2.48
CA ILE A 56 6.62 10.01 3.19
C ILE A 56 5.69 10.27 4.38
N ASP A 57 5.93 11.31 5.17
CA ASP A 57 5.05 11.69 6.29
C ASP A 57 3.63 11.95 5.78
N ARG A 58 3.49 12.69 4.70
CA ARG A 58 2.20 12.97 4.07
C ARG A 58 1.50 11.70 3.58
N LEU A 59 2.24 10.75 3.00
CA LEU A 59 1.72 9.46 2.55
C LEU A 59 1.21 8.63 3.74
N MET A 60 1.98 8.54 4.83
CA MET A 60 1.61 7.81 6.04
C MET A 60 0.37 8.42 6.70
N TRP A 61 0.31 9.76 6.76
CA TRP A 61 -0.84 10.47 7.30
C TRP A 61 -2.09 10.24 6.45
N TRP A 62 -1.97 10.36 5.12
CA TRP A 62 -3.07 10.11 4.19
C TRP A 62 -3.62 8.69 4.36
N TYR A 63 -2.75 7.68 4.31
CA TYR A 63 -3.15 6.29 4.49
C TYR A 63 -3.88 6.05 5.82
N SER A 64 -3.36 6.61 6.90
CA SER A 64 -3.94 6.40 8.23
C SER A 64 -5.34 7.01 8.38
N ASN A 65 -5.65 8.04 7.59
CA ASN A 65 -6.90 8.78 7.70
C ASN A 65 -7.94 8.44 6.61
N MET A 66 -7.54 7.77 5.54
CA MET A 66 -8.46 7.33 4.49
C MET A 66 -9.26 6.10 4.91
N GLU A 67 -10.46 5.99 4.33
CA GLU A 67 -11.29 4.78 4.42
C GLU A 67 -11.05 3.89 3.20
N PHE A 68 -10.61 2.68 3.45
CA PHE A 68 -10.24 1.71 2.41
C PHE A 68 -11.10 0.45 2.44
N PRO A 69 -11.21 -0.23 1.27
CA PRO A 69 -10.81 0.22 -0.06
C PRO A 69 -11.80 1.26 -0.60
N THR A 70 -11.34 2.12 -1.51
CA THR A 70 -12.25 2.99 -2.26
C THR A 70 -12.88 2.21 -3.42
N GLU A 71 -13.75 2.86 -4.19
CA GLU A 71 -14.41 2.26 -5.36
C GLU A 71 -13.56 2.31 -6.63
N ARG A 72 -12.38 2.93 -6.56
CA ARG A 72 -11.50 3.19 -7.72
C ARG A 72 -11.21 1.96 -8.58
N PHE A 73 -11.07 0.79 -7.94
CA PHE A 73 -10.71 -0.45 -8.59
C PHE A 73 -11.84 -1.49 -8.59
N ASP A 74 -13.07 -1.08 -8.34
CA ASP A 74 -14.21 -2.00 -8.26
C ASP A 74 -14.52 -2.69 -9.59
N ASP A 75 -14.30 -1.99 -10.70
CA ASP A 75 -14.55 -2.48 -12.06
C ASP A 75 -13.61 -3.62 -12.48
N ILE A 76 -12.42 -3.69 -11.90
CA ILE A 76 -11.43 -4.75 -12.19
C ILE A 76 -11.22 -5.73 -11.04
N SER A 77 -11.85 -5.49 -9.89
CA SER A 77 -11.72 -6.36 -8.72
C SER A 77 -12.63 -7.58 -8.81
N ALA A 78 -12.12 -8.72 -8.37
CA ALA A 78 -12.94 -9.93 -8.20
C ALA A 78 -13.97 -9.81 -7.06
N VAL A 79 -13.81 -8.84 -6.16
CA VAL A 79 -14.74 -8.53 -5.07
C VAL A 79 -15.01 -7.02 -5.05
N PRO A 80 -15.95 -6.53 -5.88
CA PRO A 80 -16.33 -5.11 -5.86
C PRO A 80 -17.14 -4.76 -4.61
N LYS A 81 -17.30 -3.45 -4.35
CA LYS A 81 -18.17 -2.90 -3.29
C LYS A 81 -17.90 -3.45 -1.88
N GLN A 82 -16.64 -3.55 -1.54
CA GLN A 82 -16.24 -3.97 -0.20
C GLN A 82 -16.55 -2.91 0.85
N VAL A 83 -16.75 -3.37 2.10
CA VAL A 83 -16.83 -2.48 3.27
C VAL A 83 -15.61 -1.58 3.35
N LYS A 84 -15.82 -0.33 3.74
CA LYS A 84 -14.75 0.65 3.94
C LYS A 84 -14.45 0.77 5.43
N ASP A 85 -13.18 0.80 5.77
CA ASP A 85 -12.73 1.07 7.14
C ASP A 85 -11.43 1.87 7.14
N ARG A 86 -11.27 2.70 8.17
CA ARG A 86 -10.08 3.54 8.35
C ARG A 86 -8.96 2.74 9.01
N ALA A 87 -7.78 2.73 8.38
CA ALA A 87 -6.63 2.03 8.91
C ALA A 87 -6.17 2.59 10.29
N SER A 88 -6.23 3.91 10.47
CA SER A 88 -5.83 4.67 11.67
C SER A 88 -4.32 4.61 11.98
N THR A 89 -3.55 3.85 11.25
CA THR A 89 -2.10 3.64 11.42
C THR A 89 -1.52 3.03 10.14
N PRO A 90 -0.23 3.23 9.84
CA PRO A 90 0.41 2.59 8.70
C PRO A 90 0.70 1.10 8.90
N LEU A 91 0.38 0.52 10.07
CA LEU A 91 0.66 -0.89 10.38
C LEU A 91 -0.30 -1.84 9.66
N CYS A 92 0.27 -2.82 8.97
CA CYS A 92 -0.47 -3.84 8.23
C CYS A 92 -1.42 -4.63 9.15
N HIS A 93 -0.92 -5.10 10.30
CA HIS A 93 -1.74 -5.89 11.23
C HIS A 93 -3.00 -5.13 11.68
N THR A 94 -2.86 -3.89 12.11
CA THR A 94 -4.00 -3.08 12.57
C THR A 94 -4.98 -2.80 11.44
N SER A 95 -4.48 -2.38 10.28
CA SER A 95 -5.30 -2.09 9.10
C SER A 95 -6.11 -3.30 8.65
N VAL A 96 -5.47 -4.47 8.57
CA VAL A 96 -6.13 -5.72 8.16
C VAL A 96 -7.11 -6.21 9.22
N SER A 97 -6.72 -6.25 10.50
CA SER A 97 -7.58 -6.74 11.57
C SER A 97 -8.85 -5.91 11.73
N LYS A 98 -8.73 -4.59 11.72
CA LYS A 98 -9.90 -3.69 11.77
C LYS A 98 -10.84 -3.95 10.60
N TRP A 99 -10.28 -4.00 9.39
CA TRP A 99 -11.08 -4.19 8.20
C TRP A 99 -11.77 -5.57 8.18
N THR A 100 -11.07 -6.66 8.51
CA THR A 100 -11.67 -8.00 8.53
C THR A 100 -12.77 -8.13 9.58
N MET A 101 -12.62 -7.46 10.73
CA MET A 101 -13.68 -7.36 11.73
C MET A 101 -14.90 -6.60 11.21
N ALA A 102 -14.70 -5.46 10.56
CA ALA A 102 -15.78 -4.67 9.98
C ALA A 102 -16.49 -5.41 8.83
N ALA A 103 -15.77 -6.16 8.03
CA ALA A 103 -16.31 -6.94 6.92
C ALA A 103 -16.90 -8.30 7.36
N GLY A 104 -16.59 -8.78 8.56
CA GLY A 104 -17.03 -10.08 9.05
C GLY A 104 -16.41 -11.25 8.30
N VAL A 105 -15.14 -11.13 7.86
CA VAL A 105 -14.45 -12.15 7.07
C VAL A 105 -13.13 -12.58 7.71
N GLU A 106 -12.69 -13.78 7.34
CA GLU A 106 -11.40 -14.32 7.79
C GLU A 106 -10.22 -13.61 7.13
N VAL A 107 -9.10 -13.54 7.86
CA VAL A 107 -7.84 -12.94 7.38
C VAL A 107 -7.26 -13.69 6.16
N THR A 108 -7.63 -14.93 5.96
CA THR A 108 -7.23 -15.77 4.82
C THR A 108 -8.23 -15.73 3.67
N SER A 109 -9.29 -14.95 3.78
CA SER A 109 -10.34 -14.87 2.77
C SER A 109 -9.88 -14.19 1.48
N LYS A 110 -10.54 -14.54 0.37
CA LYS A 110 -10.36 -13.85 -0.91
C LYS A 110 -10.67 -12.36 -0.79
N ASP A 111 -11.71 -12.01 -0.03
CA ASP A 111 -12.12 -10.63 0.22
C ASP A 111 -10.98 -9.79 0.80
N LYS A 112 -10.24 -10.33 1.78
CA LYS A 112 -9.10 -9.63 2.37
C LYS A 112 -7.95 -9.45 1.35
N TYR A 113 -7.68 -10.45 0.52
CA TYR A 113 -6.63 -10.32 -0.50
C TYR A 113 -7.02 -9.27 -1.56
N GLU A 114 -8.26 -9.26 -2.02
CA GLU A 114 -8.76 -8.24 -2.95
C GLU A 114 -8.73 -6.83 -2.33
N ARG A 115 -9.13 -6.71 -1.06
CA ARG A 115 -8.99 -5.45 -0.31
C ARG A 115 -7.54 -4.96 -0.30
N CYS A 116 -6.60 -5.84 0.00
CA CYS A 116 -5.18 -5.47 0.02
C CYS A 116 -4.65 -5.09 -1.37
N ALA A 117 -5.11 -5.77 -2.42
CA ALA A 117 -4.77 -5.41 -3.80
C ALA A 117 -5.28 -4.01 -4.17
N LYS A 118 -6.55 -3.69 -3.85
CA LYS A 118 -7.12 -2.35 -4.04
C LYS A 118 -6.34 -1.29 -3.27
N VAL A 119 -6.04 -1.53 -1.99
CA VAL A 119 -5.24 -0.59 -1.17
C VAL A 119 -3.86 -0.36 -1.76
N SER A 120 -3.22 -1.39 -2.27
CA SER A 120 -1.92 -1.24 -2.94
C SER A 120 -2.03 -0.36 -4.19
N GLY A 121 -3.07 -0.58 -5.00
CA GLY A 121 -3.37 0.28 -6.14
C GLY A 121 -3.62 1.74 -5.76
N GLU A 122 -4.38 1.99 -4.67
CA GLU A 122 -4.64 3.33 -4.15
C GLU A 122 -3.35 4.05 -3.72
N VAL A 123 -2.46 3.34 -3.01
CA VAL A 123 -1.17 3.89 -2.58
C VAL A 123 -0.32 4.27 -3.79
N VAL A 124 -0.20 3.38 -4.78
CA VAL A 124 0.56 3.64 -6.01
C VAL A 124 -0.02 4.81 -6.79
N TYR A 125 -1.34 4.91 -6.88
CA TYR A 125 -2.02 6.00 -7.58
C TYR A 125 -1.79 7.37 -6.89
N THR A 126 -1.68 7.38 -5.55
CA THR A 126 -1.51 8.60 -4.75
C THR A 126 -0.07 9.11 -4.77
N VAL A 127 0.91 8.23 -4.89
CA VAL A 127 2.34 8.58 -4.98
C VAL A 127 2.70 9.13 -6.35
#